data_2aeacc283e907a3ba106d9ab2f6ac35c
#
_entry.id   2aeacc283e907a3ba106d9ab2f6ac35c
#
_cell.length_a   1.000
_cell.length_b   1.000
_cell.length_c   1.000
_cell.angle_alpha   90.00
_cell.angle_beta   90.00
_cell.angle_gamma   90.00
#
_symmetry.space_group_name_H-M   'P 1'
#
loop_
_entity.id
_entity.type
_entity.pdbx_description
1 polymer ?
#
loop_
_entity_poly.entity_id
_entity_poly.type
_entity_poly.pdbx_seq_one_letter_code
_entity_poly.pdbx_strand_id
1 'polypeptide(L)'
;FMEREETIPEINELVSKSIYLSKEERKKQYPDIADFLYSDSYNGPLWYRGMVKTGSDYSPIKEADVDKLLAEYDVKRIIIGHTENSRVKYTYNKKVYDICVNHPKAFEKETRAVVIEGDDIKAINDEGELVTIKK
;
A
#
# COMPACT_ATOMS: atom_id res chain seq x y z
N PHE A 1 5.55 4.65 11.48
CA PHE A 1 6.04 3.30 11.14
C PHE A 1 7.45 3.07 11.66
N MET A 2 8.42 3.83 11.24
CA MET A 2 9.85 3.65 11.59
C MET A 2 10.21 3.91 13.06
N GLU A 3 9.29 4.36 13.87
CA GLU A 3 9.49 4.63 15.32
C GLU A 3 8.75 3.62 16.20
N ARG A 4 8.18 2.58 15.59
CA ARG A 4 7.40 1.55 16.28
C ARG A 4 8.06 0.19 16.09
N GLU A 5 7.94 -0.64 17.11
CA GLU A 5 8.59 -1.95 17.18
C GLU A 5 7.68 -3.11 16.69
N GLU A 6 6.40 -2.82 16.32
CA GLU A 6 5.48 -3.87 15.90
C GLU A 6 5.88 -4.49 14.55
N THR A 7 5.89 -5.80 14.51
CA THR A 7 6.08 -6.59 13.29
C THR A 7 4.83 -6.59 12.41
N ILE A 8 4.96 -6.93 11.12
CA ILE A 8 3.82 -7.08 10.21
C ILE A 8 2.77 -8.08 10.75
N PRO A 9 3.12 -9.27 11.28
CA PRO A 9 2.16 -10.17 11.89
C PRO A 9 1.39 -9.54 13.06
N GLU A 10 2.04 -8.81 13.94
CA GLU A 10 1.39 -8.12 15.06
C GLU A 10 0.43 -7.03 14.57
N ILE A 11 0.83 -6.23 13.59
CA ILE A 11 -0.05 -5.23 12.95
C ILE A 11 -1.29 -5.92 12.35
N ASN A 12 -1.11 -7.03 11.62
CA ASN A 12 -2.21 -7.78 11.03
C ASN A 12 -3.15 -8.36 12.08
N GLU A 13 -2.63 -8.89 13.18
CA GLU A 13 -3.42 -9.39 14.29
C GLU A 13 -4.27 -8.27 14.92
N LEU A 14 -3.67 -7.12 15.16
CA LEU A 14 -4.35 -5.95 15.71
C LEU A 14 -5.45 -5.41 14.80
N VAL A 15 -5.18 -5.31 13.49
CA VAL A 15 -6.20 -4.95 12.50
C VAL A 15 -7.33 -5.96 12.51
N SER A 16 -7.04 -7.26 12.49
CA SER A 16 -8.05 -8.33 12.49
C SER A 16 -8.96 -8.28 13.72
N LYS A 17 -8.42 -7.97 14.89
CA LYS A 17 -9.17 -7.84 16.14
C LYS A 17 -10.01 -6.55 16.22
N SER A 18 -9.56 -5.49 15.57
CA SER A 18 -10.13 -4.14 15.75
C SER A 18 -10.98 -3.63 14.58
N ILE A 19 -10.91 -4.24 13.39
CA ILE A 19 -11.54 -3.72 12.17
C ILE A 19 -13.08 -3.66 12.27
N TYR A 20 -13.69 -4.57 13.02
CA TYR A 20 -15.16 -4.63 13.20
C TYR A 20 -15.66 -3.81 14.39
N LEU A 21 -14.77 -3.23 15.18
CA LEU A 21 -15.14 -2.40 16.32
C LEU A 21 -15.51 -0.98 15.87
N SER A 22 -16.43 -0.34 16.59
CA SER A 22 -16.67 1.09 16.43
C SER A 22 -15.44 1.92 16.79
N LYS A 23 -15.39 3.20 16.38
CA LYS A 23 -14.30 4.11 16.71
C LYS A 23 -14.10 4.25 18.22
N GLU A 24 -15.19 4.32 18.98
CA GLU A 24 -15.20 4.42 20.43
C GLU A 24 -14.66 3.15 21.10
N GLU A 25 -15.10 1.98 20.63
CA GLU A 25 -14.61 0.70 21.14
C GLU A 25 -13.12 0.50 20.84
N ARG A 26 -12.66 0.85 19.63
CA ARG A 26 -11.23 0.81 19.29
C ARG A 26 -10.39 1.69 20.22
N LYS A 27 -10.82 2.94 20.45
CA LYS A 27 -10.12 3.84 21.35
C LYS A 27 -10.09 3.33 22.80
N LYS A 28 -11.13 2.65 23.24
CA LYS A 28 -11.20 2.09 24.58
C LYS A 28 -10.34 0.84 24.76
N GLN A 29 -10.36 -0.06 23.78
CA GLN A 29 -9.68 -1.37 23.87
C GLN A 29 -8.22 -1.31 23.39
N TYR A 30 -7.91 -0.44 22.44
CA TYR A 30 -6.62 -0.32 21.77
C TYR A 30 -6.20 1.15 21.62
N PRO A 31 -6.07 1.93 22.73
CA PRO A 31 -5.85 3.38 22.66
C PRO A 31 -4.61 3.77 21.85
N ASP A 32 -3.48 3.09 22.07
CA ASP A 32 -2.22 3.42 21.41
C ASP A 32 -2.19 3.05 19.91
N ILE A 33 -3.03 2.10 19.50
CA ILE A 33 -3.07 1.54 18.15
C ILE A 33 -4.17 2.19 17.32
N ALA A 34 -5.28 2.59 17.95
CA ALA A 34 -6.38 3.24 17.26
C ALA A 34 -5.90 4.51 16.53
N ASP A 35 -5.05 5.31 17.17
CA ASP A 35 -4.49 6.52 16.56
C ASP A 35 -3.43 6.21 15.50
N PHE A 36 -2.68 5.13 15.64
CA PHE A 36 -1.70 4.72 14.65
C PHE A 36 -2.34 4.11 13.39
N LEU A 37 -3.20 3.11 13.54
CA LEU A 37 -3.76 2.37 12.40
C LEU A 37 -4.88 3.14 11.69
N TYR A 38 -5.74 3.81 12.45
CA TYR A 38 -6.98 4.42 11.97
C TYR A 38 -6.96 5.96 12.07
N SER A 39 -5.78 6.57 12.10
CA SER A 39 -5.62 8.01 12.25
C SER A 39 -6.36 8.79 11.16
N ASP A 40 -7.20 9.73 11.58
CA ASP A 40 -7.88 10.66 10.70
C ASP A 40 -6.91 11.70 10.07
N SER A 41 -5.65 11.73 10.50
CA SER A 41 -4.61 12.66 10.01
C SER A 41 -3.93 12.22 8.71
N TYR A 42 -4.41 11.18 8.06
CA TYR A 42 -3.84 10.61 6.82
C TYR A 42 -2.40 10.08 6.94
N ASN A 43 -1.87 9.96 8.15
CA ASN A 43 -0.51 9.48 8.42
C ASN A 43 -0.46 8.01 8.89
N GLY A 44 -1.62 7.42 9.23
CA GLY A 44 -1.71 6.01 9.60
C GLY A 44 -1.55 5.06 8.39
N PRO A 45 -1.06 3.84 8.60
CA PRO A 45 -0.74 2.89 7.51
C PRO A 45 -1.94 2.54 6.63
N LEU A 46 -3.16 2.57 7.15
CA LEU A 46 -4.37 2.29 6.38
C LEU A 46 -4.86 3.48 5.53
N TRP A 47 -4.39 4.70 5.81
CA TRP A 47 -4.80 5.92 5.12
C TRP A 47 -3.67 6.63 4.37
N TYR A 48 -2.42 6.33 4.67
CA TYR A 48 -1.29 7.02 4.11
C TYR A 48 -1.18 6.84 2.59
N ARG A 49 -1.18 7.94 1.85
CA ARG A 49 -1.09 7.95 0.38
C ARG A 49 0.18 8.62 -0.16
N GLY A 50 1.11 8.99 0.71
CA GLY A 50 2.35 9.67 0.32
C GLY A 50 3.29 8.86 -0.58
N MET A 51 3.01 7.57 -0.80
CA MET A 51 3.73 6.75 -1.80
C MET A 51 3.25 6.98 -3.23
N VAL A 52 2.06 7.56 -3.44
CA VAL A 52 1.45 7.76 -4.77
C VAL A 52 0.94 9.17 -5.01
N LYS A 53 0.67 9.93 -3.95
CA LYS A 53 0.19 11.31 -4.06
C LYS A 53 1.24 12.29 -3.56
N THR A 54 1.34 13.42 -4.26
CA THR A 54 2.30 14.50 -3.97
C THR A 54 1.60 15.78 -3.49
N GLY A 55 0.31 15.72 -3.17
CA GLY A 55 -0.46 16.88 -2.67
C GLY A 55 -0.12 17.25 -1.23
N SER A 56 -0.49 18.46 -0.81
CA SER A 56 -0.22 19.02 0.52
C SER A 56 -0.80 18.21 1.69
N ASP A 57 -1.87 17.45 1.43
CA ASP A 57 -2.57 16.66 2.46
C ASP A 57 -1.84 15.37 2.83
N TYR A 58 -0.88 14.96 2.02
CA TYR A 58 -0.08 13.77 2.22
C TYR A 58 1.39 14.15 2.17
N SER A 59 2.11 13.91 3.25
CA SER A 59 3.57 14.06 3.23
C SER A 59 4.18 13.01 2.31
N PRO A 60 4.71 13.37 1.12
CA PRO A 60 5.31 12.40 0.22
C PRO A 60 6.51 11.74 0.88
N ILE A 61 6.55 10.41 0.82
CA ILE A 61 7.69 9.65 1.36
C ILE A 61 8.92 9.85 0.45
N LYS A 62 10.09 9.93 1.06
CA LYS A 62 11.36 9.96 0.32
C LYS A 62 11.80 8.54 -0.04
N GLU A 63 12.54 8.39 -1.13
CA GLU A 63 13.04 7.07 -1.54
C GLU A 63 13.91 6.41 -0.46
N ALA A 64 14.73 7.18 0.24
CA ALA A 64 15.52 6.67 1.35
C ALA A 64 14.69 6.12 2.52
N ASP A 65 13.49 6.64 2.73
CA ASP A 65 12.58 6.14 3.78
C ASP A 65 11.83 4.89 3.31
N VAL A 66 11.57 4.76 1.99
CA VAL A 66 11.11 3.49 1.40
C VAL A 66 12.16 2.41 1.59
N ASP A 67 13.44 2.71 1.37
CA ASP A 67 14.55 1.76 1.57
C ASP A 67 14.65 1.29 3.02
N LYS A 68 14.49 2.21 3.98
CA LYS A 68 14.46 1.85 5.40
C LYS A 68 13.29 0.94 5.74
N LEU A 69 12.08 1.25 5.24
CA LEU A 69 10.91 0.39 5.47
C LEU A 69 11.11 -1.02 4.92
N LEU A 70 11.65 -1.15 3.71
CA LEU A 70 11.93 -2.46 3.11
C LEU A 70 12.95 -3.25 3.94
N ALA A 71 13.99 -2.60 4.43
CA ALA A 71 15.00 -3.22 5.28
C ALA A 71 14.47 -3.60 6.65
N GLU A 72 13.69 -2.73 7.29
CA GLU A 72 13.10 -2.94 8.62
C GLU A 72 12.19 -4.17 8.66
N TYR A 73 11.36 -4.34 7.62
CA TYR A 73 10.42 -5.45 7.54
C TYR A 73 10.95 -6.67 6.76
N ASP A 74 12.22 -6.65 6.35
CA ASP A 74 12.85 -7.70 5.52
C ASP A 74 11.99 -8.09 4.30
N VAL A 75 11.50 -7.06 3.59
CA VAL A 75 10.66 -7.23 2.41
C VAL A 75 11.28 -6.56 1.18
N LYS A 76 11.00 -7.10 0.01
CA LYS A 76 11.58 -6.60 -1.25
C LYS A 76 10.76 -5.48 -1.90
N ARG A 77 9.45 -5.43 -1.61
CA ARG A 77 8.50 -4.55 -2.30
C ARG A 77 7.32 -4.20 -1.41
N ILE A 78 6.71 -3.08 -1.73
CA ILE A 78 5.44 -2.64 -1.16
C ILE A 78 4.41 -2.65 -2.29
N ILE A 79 3.28 -3.30 -2.06
CA ILE A 79 2.14 -3.31 -2.98
C ILE A 79 1.01 -2.52 -2.34
N ILE A 80 0.51 -1.53 -3.05
CA ILE A 80 -0.52 -0.62 -2.56
C ILE A 80 -1.73 -0.59 -3.48
N GLY A 81 -2.87 -0.25 -2.91
CA GLY A 81 -4.14 -0.10 -3.62
C GLY A 81 -4.88 1.17 -3.21
N HIS A 82 -6.19 1.20 -3.46
CA HIS A 82 -7.13 2.26 -3.11
C HIS A 82 -7.00 3.58 -3.91
N THR A 83 -5.81 3.98 -4.33
CA THR A 83 -5.66 5.16 -5.22
C THR A 83 -5.79 4.71 -6.67
N GLU A 84 -6.91 5.07 -7.31
CA GLU A 84 -7.23 4.61 -8.66
C GLU A 84 -6.26 5.13 -9.73
N ASN A 85 -5.85 4.24 -10.60
CA ASN A 85 -5.04 4.51 -11.78
C ASN A 85 -5.67 3.85 -13.02
N SER A 86 -5.23 4.27 -14.21
CA SER A 86 -5.63 3.63 -15.47
C SER A 86 -4.96 2.28 -15.69
N ARG A 87 -3.82 2.04 -15.05
CA ARG A 87 -3.03 0.82 -15.19
C ARG A 87 -2.21 0.53 -13.95
N VAL A 88 -1.72 -0.69 -13.80
CA VAL A 88 -0.68 -1.03 -12.83
C VAL A 88 0.60 -0.26 -13.15
N LYS A 89 1.21 0.36 -12.17
CA LYS A 89 2.47 1.10 -12.31
C LYS A 89 3.39 0.87 -11.12
N TYR A 90 4.64 1.28 -11.24
CA TYR A 90 5.59 1.28 -10.13
C TYR A 90 6.21 2.66 -9.92
N THR A 91 6.69 2.89 -8.72
CA THR A 91 7.46 4.06 -8.30
C THR A 91 8.69 3.61 -7.49
N TYR A 92 9.52 4.56 -7.06
CA TYR A 92 10.71 4.30 -6.23
C TYR A 92 11.58 3.16 -6.77
N ASN A 93 11.92 3.25 -8.05
CA ASN A 93 12.79 2.27 -8.73
C ASN A 93 12.31 0.81 -8.55
N LYS A 94 11.02 0.55 -8.80
CA LYS A 94 10.36 -0.77 -8.66
C LYS A 94 10.26 -1.29 -7.22
N LYS A 95 10.31 -0.41 -6.23
CA LYS A 95 10.12 -0.79 -4.83
C LYS A 95 8.66 -0.71 -4.39
N VAL A 96 7.86 0.16 -5.02
CA VAL A 96 6.43 0.33 -4.72
C VAL A 96 5.62 0.11 -5.98
N TYR A 97 4.60 -0.76 -5.91
CA TYR A 97 3.68 -1.07 -6.99
C TYR A 97 2.27 -0.62 -6.61
N ASP A 98 1.67 0.23 -7.43
CA ASP A 98 0.28 0.65 -7.31
C ASP A 98 -0.57 -0.20 -8.25
N ILE A 99 -1.42 -1.02 -7.66
CA ILE A 99 -2.22 -2.02 -8.36
C ILE A 99 -3.71 -1.70 -8.43
N CYS A 100 -4.13 -0.56 -7.92
CA CYS A 100 -5.53 -0.15 -7.95
C CYS A 100 -5.90 0.42 -9.31
N VAL A 101 -6.44 -0.41 -10.19
CA VAL A 101 -6.87 -0.03 -11.53
C VAL A 101 -8.38 0.21 -11.55
N ASN A 102 -8.79 1.33 -12.14
CA ASN A 102 -10.21 1.61 -12.38
C ASN A 102 -10.70 0.80 -13.60
N HIS A 103 -11.12 -0.42 -13.37
CA HIS A 103 -11.53 -1.37 -14.41
C HIS A 103 -12.60 -0.83 -15.39
N PRO A 104 -13.65 -0.12 -14.96
CA PRO A 104 -14.65 0.41 -15.87
C PRO A 104 -14.16 1.53 -16.80
N LYS A 105 -13.09 2.22 -16.42
CA LYS A 105 -12.55 3.39 -17.15
C LYS A 105 -11.18 3.14 -17.77
N ALA A 106 -10.57 1.99 -17.50
CA ALA A 106 -9.29 1.67 -18.09
C ALA A 106 -9.46 1.32 -19.57
N PHE A 107 -8.51 1.77 -20.39
CA PHE A 107 -8.50 1.52 -21.83
C PHE A 107 -8.18 0.05 -22.12
N GLU A 108 -8.61 -0.43 -23.28
CA GLU A 108 -8.22 -1.74 -23.79
C GLU A 108 -6.69 -1.92 -23.76
N LYS A 109 -6.25 -3.15 -23.48
CA LYS A 109 -4.84 -3.55 -23.36
C LYS A 109 -4.06 -2.91 -22.22
N GLU A 110 -4.70 -2.20 -21.33
CA GLU A 110 -4.07 -1.74 -20.10
C GLU A 110 -4.00 -2.89 -19.07
N THR A 111 -3.07 -2.76 -18.15
CA THR A 111 -2.83 -3.77 -17.12
C THR A 111 -3.93 -3.78 -16.06
N ARG A 112 -4.35 -4.95 -15.61
CA ARG A 112 -5.48 -5.16 -14.69
C ARG A 112 -5.09 -5.68 -13.32
N ALA A 113 -4.06 -6.50 -13.24
CA ALA A 113 -3.60 -7.11 -12.02
C ALA A 113 -2.11 -7.37 -12.10
N VAL A 114 -1.52 -7.88 -11.04
CA VAL A 114 -0.14 -8.34 -11.01
C VAL A 114 -0.08 -9.84 -10.77
N VAL A 115 0.93 -10.45 -11.37
CA VAL A 115 1.34 -11.85 -11.13
C VAL A 115 2.75 -11.81 -10.55
N ILE A 116 2.94 -12.46 -9.42
CA ILE A 116 4.23 -12.56 -8.72
C ILE A 116 4.66 -14.02 -8.73
N GLU A 117 5.80 -14.30 -9.35
CA GLU A 117 6.41 -15.61 -9.41
C GLU A 117 7.85 -15.52 -8.93
N GLY A 118 8.10 -15.93 -7.68
CA GLY A 118 9.39 -15.72 -7.03
C GLY A 118 9.73 -14.25 -6.93
N ASP A 119 10.80 -13.84 -7.58
CA ASP A 119 11.25 -12.43 -7.63
C ASP A 119 10.67 -11.64 -8.80
N ASP A 120 10.08 -12.31 -9.76
CA ASP A 120 9.48 -11.65 -10.93
C ASP A 120 8.11 -11.08 -10.60
N ILE A 121 7.84 -9.87 -11.10
CA ILE A 121 6.55 -9.23 -11.05
C ILE A 121 6.17 -8.71 -12.43
N LYS A 122 5.03 -9.15 -12.92
CA LYS A 122 4.45 -8.76 -14.21
C LYS A 122 3.02 -8.32 -14.02
N ALA A 123 2.50 -7.56 -14.95
CA ALA A 123 1.07 -7.29 -15.00
C ALA A 123 0.38 -8.25 -15.98
N ILE A 124 -0.91 -8.44 -15.78
CA ILE A 124 -1.79 -9.11 -16.74
C ILE A 124 -2.69 -8.06 -17.41
N ASN A 125 -2.88 -8.15 -18.71
CA ASN A 125 -3.76 -7.28 -19.48
C ASN A 125 -5.16 -7.89 -19.68
N ASP A 126 -6.04 -7.21 -20.41
CA ASP A 126 -7.41 -7.67 -20.71
C ASP A 126 -7.46 -8.96 -21.55
N GLU A 127 -6.40 -9.24 -22.29
CA GLU A 127 -6.29 -10.42 -23.14
C GLU A 127 -5.73 -11.64 -22.38
N GLY A 128 -5.40 -11.45 -21.09
CA GLY A 128 -4.80 -12.50 -20.25
C GLY A 128 -3.29 -12.66 -20.48
N GLU A 129 -2.64 -11.72 -21.14
CA GLU A 129 -1.22 -11.76 -21.43
C GLU A 129 -0.41 -11.14 -20.31
N LEU A 130 0.74 -11.74 -19.99
CA LEU A 130 1.72 -11.18 -19.06
C LEU A 130 2.55 -10.11 -19.76
N VAL A 131 2.48 -8.88 -19.24
CA VAL A 131 3.16 -7.73 -19.81
C VAL A 131 4.07 -7.06 -18.77
N THR A 132 5.11 -6.37 -19.26
CA THR A 132 6.01 -5.62 -18.41
C THR A 132 5.31 -4.39 -17.83
N ILE A 133 5.42 -4.22 -16.52
CA ILE A 133 4.88 -3.05 -15.82
C ILE A 133 5.72 -1.81 -16.18
N LYS A 134 5.04 -0.75 -16.61
CA LYS A 134 5.66 0.55 -16.94
C LYS A 134 5.69 1.47 -15.71
N LYS A 135 6.59 2.42 -15.74
CA LYS A 135 6.68 3.49 -14.73
C LYS A 135 5.48 4.43 -14.83
#